data_7572e85c8489ced18fd0124fb1d791fa
#
_entry.id   7572e85c8489ced18fd0124fb1d791fa
#
_cell.length_a   1.000
_cell.length_b   1.000
_cell.length_c   1.000
_cell.angle_alpha   90.00
_cell.angle_beta   90.00
_cell.angle_gamma   90.00
#
_symmetry.space_group_name_H-M   'P 1'
#
loop_
_entity.id
_entity.type
_entity.pdbx_description
1 polymer ?
#
loop_
_entity_poly.entity_id
_entity_poly.type
_entity_poly.pdbx_seq_one_letter_code
_entity_poly.pdbx_strand_id
1 'polypeptide(L)'
;MPEPARAPHIVVALGASAGGLEAFKSFFTNMTPDSGMSFIVIQHLAPQHKSLLVELLSAHTQMPVKAAEDGIAVEPNHVFVIPPDATLTITDSHLRLVRPAPPRERRWPVNAFFASLAEERGECAVGVILSGAGTDGTMGLTSIKKHGGFTLAQSASHATAMQGMPYSAAATGLVDFVMPAEEMPARILEYQQHLREVDGQKDQDGTRNDVLSHLPQIVTLLRTRLGHDFSQYKERTLVRRIQRRMQLLGVKDAPDYIDVLRQNQQEQVLLFHELLINCHRILPRRGIVCSTREARHPQPDVSQHTQ
;
A
#
# COMPACT_ATOMS: atom_id res chain seq x y z
N MET A 1 -16.86 1.79 33.53
CA MET A 1 -15.52 1.28 33.14
C MET A 1 -15.30 1.72 31.72
N PRO A 2 -14.18 2.33 31.35
CA PRO A 2 -13.92 2.62 29.95
C PRO A 2 -13.86 1.30 29.19
N GLU A 3 -14.56 1.23 28.07
CA GLU A 3 -14.52 0.10 27.15
C GLU A 3 -13.06 -0.14 26.74
N PRO A 4 -12.55 -1.41 26.76
CA PRO A 4 -11.18 -1.66 26.35
C PRO A 4 -10.99 -1.13 24.93
N ALA A 5 -9.92 -0.38 24.71
CA ALA A 5 -9.59 0.17 23.40
C ALA A 5 -9.67 -0.98 22.36
N ARG A 6 -10.62 -0.86 21.45
CA ARG A 6 -10.88 -1.88 20.44
C ARG A 6 -9.62 -1.97 19.57
N ALA A 7 -9.01 -3.15 19.51
CA ALA A 7 -7.83 -3.39 18.67
C ALA A 7 -8.04 -2.82 17.24
N PRO A 8 -7.03 -2.19 16.65
CA PRO A 8 -7.16 -1.54 15.35
C PRO A 8 -7.63 -2.55 14.30
N HIS A 9 -8.79 -2.27 13.69
CA HIS A 9 -9.37 -3.14 12.67
C HIS A 9 -8.72 -2.88 11.31
N ILE A 10 -7.80 -3.74 10.94
CA ILE A 10 -7.10 -3.67 9.64
C ILE A 10 -8.00 -4.17 8.53
N VAL A 11 -8.04 -3.43 7.43
CA VAL A 11 -8.70 -3.82 6.19
C VAL A 11 -7.63 -4.01 5.11
N VAL A 12 -7.56 -5.23 4.58
CA VAL A 12 -6.63 -5.63 3.52
C VAL A 12 -7.35 -5.62 2.17
N ALA A 13 -6.95 -4.76 1.28
CA ALA A 13 -7.47 -4.69 -0.08
C ALA A 13 -6.48 -5.35 -1.06
N LEU A 14 -6.97 -6.34 -1.82
CA LEU A 14 -6.19 -7.08 -2.80
C LEU A 14 -6.69 -6.75 -4.20
N GLY A 15 -5.83 -6.15 -5.01
CA GLY A 15 -6.11 -5.79 -6.40
C GLY A 15 -5.40 -6.73 -7.37
N ALA A 16 -6.12 -7.27 -8.36
CA ALA A 16 -5.57 -8.11 -9.42
C ALA A 16 -6.34 -8.01 -10.73
N SER A 17 -5.76 -8.59 -11.80
CA SER A 17 -6.39 -8.70 -13.10
C SER A 17 -6.11 -10.08 -13.71
N ALA A 18 -5.63 -10.16 -14.95
CA ALA A 18 -5.30 -11.43 -15.60
C ALA A 18 -4.23 -12.21 -14.80
N GLY A 19 -4.48 -13.48 -14.50
CA GLY A 19 -3.61 -14.33 -13.68
C GLY A 19 -3.76 -14.14 -12.17
N GLY A 20 -4.64 -13.24 -11.71
CA GLY A 20 -4.83 -12.92 -10.29
C GLY A 20 -5.41 -14.06 -9.46
N LEU A 21 -6.16 -15.00 -10.08
CA LEU A 21 -6.80 -16.09 -9.34
C LEU A 21 -5.80 -16.96 -8.57
N GLU A 22 -4.71 -17.36 -9.22
CA GLU A 22 -3.69 -18.19 -8.56
C GLU A 22 -2.97 -17.43 -7.45
N ALA A 23 -2.74 -16.13 -7.63
CA ALA A 23 -2.15 -15.29 -6.59
C ALA A 23 -3.09 -15.12 -5.39
N PHE A 24 -4.40 -14.94 -5.62
CA PHE A 24 -5.40 -14.93 -4.52
C PHE A 24 -5.43 -16.27 -3.78
N LYS A 25 -5.42 -17.41 -4.49
CA LYS A 25 -5.39 -18.73 -3.87
C LYS A 25 -4.16 -18.89 -2.99
N SER A 26 -2.96 -18.57 -3.52
CA SER A 26 -1.71 -18.62 -2.75
C SER A 26 -1.78 -17.75 -1.51
N PHE A 27 -2.31 -16.54 -1.62
CA PHE A 27 -2.48 -15.63 -0.49
C PHE A 27 -3.43 -16.21 0.57
N PHE A 28 -4.65 -16.60 0.19
CA PHE A 28 -5.67 -17.05 1.16
C PHE A 28 -5.37 -18.42 1.77
N THR A 29 -4.68 -19.31 1.08
CA THR A 29 -4.22 -20.59 1.65
C THR A 29 -3.24 -20.39 2.80
N ASN A 30 -2.46 -19.30 2.79
CA ASN A 30 -1.47 -18.99 3.81
C ASN A 30 -1.95 -17.97 4.86
N MET A 31 -3.19 -17.45 4.73
CA MET A 31 -3.77 -16.50 5.69
C MET A 31 -4.59 -17.23 6.74
N THR A 32 -4.31 -16.94 8.02
CA THR A 32 -5.12 -17.48 9.12
C THR A 32 -6.55 -16.94 9.11
N PRO A 33 -7.57 -17.77 9.34
CA PRO A 33 -8.97 -17.35 9.25
C PRO A 33 -9.43 -16.46 10.42
N ASP A 34 -8.72 -16.46 11.52
CA ASP A 34 -9.03 -15.74 12.76
C ASP A 34 -8.10 -14.54 13.01
N SER A 35 -7.57 -13.97 11.95
CA SER A 35 -6.64 -12.83 12.03
C SER A 35 -7.25 -11.56 12.67
N GLY A 36 -8.59 -11.45 12.67
CA GLY A 36 -9.31 -10.24 13.07
C GLY A 36 -9.31 -9.15 12.00
N MET A 37 -8.76 -9.41 10.82
CA MET A 37 -8.75 -8.48 9.68
C MET A 37 -9.94 -8.74 8.75
N SER A 38 -10.24 -7.76 7.88
CA SER A 38 -11.17 -7.94 6.77
C SER A 38 -10.43 -7.87 5.45
N PHE A 39 -10.92 -8.59 4.46
CA PHE A 39 -10.28 -8.71 3.15
C PHE A 39 -11.23 -8.28 2.03
N ILE A 40 -10.79 -7.37 1.17
CA ILE A 40 -11.56 -6.89 0.03
C ILE A 40 -10.83 -7.28 -1.25
N VAL A 41 -11.44 -8.14 -2.05
CA VAL A 41 -10.87 -8.64 -3.31
C VAL A 41 -11.45 -7.85 -4.47
N ILE A 42 -10.58 -7.20 -5.23
CA ILE A 42 -10.93 -6.35 -6.36
C ILE A 42 -10.24 -6.92 -7.60
N GLN A 43 -11.05 -7.45 -8.50
CA GLN A 43 -10.56 -7.99 -9.76
C GLN A 43 -11.30 -7.34 -10.93
N HIS A 44 -10.58 -7.09 -12.02
CA HIS A 44 -11.19 -6.69 -13.29
C HIS A 44 -12.03 -7.85 -13.83
N LEU A 45 -13.33 -7.78 -13.66
CA LEU A 45 -14.28 -8.77 -14.14
C LEU A 45 -14.99 -8.28 -15.40
N ALA A 46 -15.19 -9.19 -16.36
CA ALA A 46 -16.00 -8.89 -17.55
C ALA A 46 -17.47 -8.73 -17.13
N PRO A 47 -18.18 -7.68 -17.56
CA PRO A 47 -19.54 -7.38 -17.11
C PRO A 47 -20.56 -8.50 -17.39
N GLN A 48 -20.31 -9.29 -18.43
CA GLN A 48 -21.27 -10.28 -18.97
C GLN A 48 -21.16 -11.68 -18.34
N HIS A 49 -20.19 -11.90 -17.46
CA HIS A 49 -19.98 -13.21 -16.84
C HIS A 49 -20.25 -13.18 -15.34
N LYS A 50 -21.07 -14.14 -14.89
CA LYS A 50 -21.23 -14.39 -13.45
C LYS A 50 -19.85 -14.77 -12.89
N SER A 51 -19.39 -14.03 -11.90
CA SER A 51 -18.11 -14.32 -11.27
C SER A 51 -18.23 -15.57 -10.40
N LEU A 52 -17.37 -16.55 -10.64
CA LEU A 52 -17.18 -17.71 -9.77
C LEU A 52 -16.10 -17.47 -8.71
N LEU A 53 -15.64 -16.23 -8.56
CA LEU A 53 -14.51 -15.91 -7.69
C LEU A 53 -14.84 -16.17 -6.21
N VAL A 54 -16.10 -15.97 -5.81
CA VAL A 54 -16.57 -16.27 -4.44
C VAL A 54 -16.42 -17.77 -4.17
N GLU A 55 -16.95 -18.62 -5.03
CA GLU A 55 -16.90 -20.08 -4.91
C GLU A 55 -15.45 -20.60 -4.96
N LEU A 56 -14.64 -20.04 -5.86
CA LEU A 56 -13.25 -20.45 -6.01
C LEU A 56 -12.41 -20.07 -4.79
N LEU A 57 -12.61 -18.88 -4.22
CA LEU A 57 -11.87 -18.46 -3.03
C LEU A 57 -12.34 -19.17 -1.76
N SER A 58 -13.63 -19.50 -1.66
CA SER A 58 -14.18 -20.27 -0.51
C SER A 58 -13.50 -21.63 -0.32
N ALA A 59 -12.92 -22.20 -1.37
CA ALA A 59 -12.15 -23.44 -1.28
C ALA A 59 -10.73 -23.26 -0.69
N HIS A 60 -10.25 -22.02 -0.56
CA HIS A 60 -8.89 -21.70 -0.15
C HIS A 60 -8.80 -20.94 1.19
N THR A 61 -9.92 -20.71 1.84
CA THR A 61 -9.98 -20.11 3.18
C THR A 61 -11.16 -20.63 3.97
N GLN A 62 -11.04 -20.61 5.29
CA GLN A 62 -12.17 -20.92 6.20
C GLN A 62 -12.99 -19.66 6.54
N MET A 63 -12.53 -18.48 6.13
CA MET A 63 -13.30 -17.24 6.30
C MET A 63 -14.54 -17.26 5.40
N PRO A 64 -15.68 -16.70 5.84
CA PRO A 64 -16.82 -16.46 4.96
C PRO A 64 -16.43 -15.58 3.77
N VAL A 65 -16.65 -16.08 2.54
CA VAL A 65 -16.42 -15.33 1.30
C VAL A 65 -17.78 -14.91 0.73
N LYS A 66 -17.98 -13.61 0.55
CA LYS A 66 -19.26 -13.03 0.09
C LYS A 66 -19.04 -12.08 -1.08
N ALA A 67 -20.00 -11.98 -1.99
CA ALA A 67 -20.03 -10.84 -2.91
C ALA A 67 -20.31 -9.55 -2.13
N ALA A 68 -19.60 -8.47 -2.49
CA ALA A 68 -19.86 -7.17 -1.89
C ALA A 68 -21.23 -6.64 -2.31
N GLU A 69 -21.99 -6.10 -1.36
CA GLU A 69 -23.29 -5.48 -1.54
C GLU A 69 -23.23 -4.04 -1.03
N ASP A 70 -24.10 -3.17 -1.58
CA ASP A 70 -24.15 -1.79 -1.12
C ASP A 70 -24.64 -1.69 0.33
N GLY A 71 -23.91 -0.94 1.15
CA GLY A 71 -24.22 -0.73 2.56
C GLY A 71 -23.85 -1.90 3.47
N ILE A 72 -23.17 -2.95 3.01
CA ILE A 72 -22.72 -4.04 3.88
C ILE A 72 -21.57 -3.56 4.79
N ALA A 73 -21.65 -3.92 6.08
CA ALA A 73 -20.59 -3.63 7.03
C ALA A 73 -19.34 -4.49 6.78
N VAL A 74 -18.18 -3.90 6.92
CA VAL A 74 -16.88 -4.60 6.80
C VAL A 74 -16.57 -5.28 8.12
N GLU A 75 -16.94 -6.58 8.21
CA GLU A 75 -16.78 -7.39 9.40
C GLU A 75 -15.39 -8.06 9.45
N PRO A 76 -14.78 -8.23 10.66
CA PRO A 76 -13.55 -9.00 10.83
C PRO A 76 -13.69 -10.45 10.34
N ASN A 77 -12.58 -11.03 9.87
CA ASN A 77 -12.51 -12.41 9.40
C ASN A 77 -13.47 -12.74 8.24
N HIS A 78 -13.74 -11.74 7.40
CA HIS A 78 -14.58 -11.91 6.20
C HIS A 78 -13.81 -11.49 4.95
N VAL A 79 -14.13 -12.15 3.84
CA VAL A 79 -13.65 -11.81 2.50
C VAL A 79 -14.81 -11.30 1.66
N PHE A 80 -14.71 -10.07 1.17
CA PHE A 80 -15.67 -9.45 0.28
C PHE A 80 -15.11 -9.34 -1.13
N VAL A 81 -15.84 -9.84 -2.11
CA VAL A 81 -15.42 -9.85 -3.51
C VAL A 81 -16.24 -8.83 -4.29
N ILE A 82 -15.57 -7.96 -5.05
CA ILE A 82 -16.26 -7.01 -5.93
C ILE A 82 -17.12 -7.76 -6.94
N PRO A 83 -18.40 -7.41 -7.10
CA PRO A 83 -19.23 -8.01 -8.16
C PRO A 83 -18.90 -7.43 -9.54
N PRO A 84 -19.26 -8.14 -10.62
CA PRO A 84 -19.10 -7.62 -11.98
C PRO A 84 -19.84 -6.29 -12.17
N ASP A 85 -19.33 -5.47 -13.08
CA ASP A 85 -19.89 -4.17 -13.47
C ASP A 85 -20.17 -3.22 -12.31
N ALA A 86 -19.23 -3.16 -11.37
CA ALA A 86 -19.36 -2.31 -10.20
C ALA A 86 -18.08 -1.51 -9.93
N THR A 87 -18.25 -0.36 -9.29
CA THR A 87 -17.19 0.36 -8.58
C THR A 87 -17.48 0.24 -7.08
N LEU A 88 -16.46 -0.09 -6.31
CA LEU A 88 -16.55 -0.28 -4.87
C LEU A 88 -15.73 0.79 -4.16
N THR A 89 -16.25 1.32 -3.07
CA THR A 89 -15.56 2.20 -2.12
C THR A 89 -15.92 1.80 -0.70
N ILE A 90 -15.25 2.38 0.29
CA ILE A 90 -15.57 2.20 1.71
C ILE A 90 -15.82 3.56 2.36
N THR A 91 -16.86 3.65 3.20
CA THR A 91 -17.20 4.84 3.98
C THR A 91 -17.93 4.40 5.25
N ASP A 92 -17.56 4.97 6.40
CA ASP A 92 -18.14 4.65 7.71
C ASP A 92 -18.15 3.14 8.01
N SER A 93 -17.06 2.44 7.67
CA SER A 93 -16.91 0.99 7.81
C SER A 93 -17.91 0.15 6.98
N HIS A 94 -18.55 0.74 5.98
CA HIS A 94 -19.47 0.06 5.08
C HIS A 94 -18.98 0.12 3.64
N LEU A 95 -19.18 -0.95 2.90
CA LEU A 95 -18.92 -0.96 1.46
C LEU A 95 -20.00 -0.17 0.72
N ARG A 96 -19.59 0.66 -0.22
CA ARG A 96 -20.48 1.41 -1.11
C ARG A 96 -20.27 0.95 -2.55
N LEU A 97 -21.34 0.56 -3.17
CA LEU A 97 -21.33 -0.04 -4.50
C LEU A 97 -22.11 0.83 -5.49
N VAL A 98 -21.45 1.22 -6.58
CA VAL A 98 -22.07 1.98 -7.66
C VAL A 98 -22.15 1.10 -8.91
N ARG A 99 -23.37 1.01 -9.50
CA ARG A 99 -23.66 0.30 -10.76
C ARG A 99 -24.52 1.16 -11.68
N PRO A 100 -24.36 1.08 -13.00
CA PRO A 100 -23.28 0.39 -13.70
C PRO A 100 -21.95 1.04 -13.41
N ALA A 101 -20.85 0.27 -13.52
CA ALA A 101 -19.52 0.85 -13.45
C ALA A 101 -19.29 1.79 -14.65
N PRO A 102 -18.39 2.78 -14.54
CA PRO A 102 -18.02 3.63 -15.66
C PRO A 102 -17.57 2.84 -16.90
N PRO A 103 -17.61 3.43 -18.12
CA PRO A 103 -17.07 2.80 -19.33
C PRO A 103 -15.64 2.24 -19.12
N ARG A 104 -15.32 1.16 -19.83
CA ARG A 104 -14.07 0.39 -19.62
C ARG A 104 -12.81 1.26 -19.64
N GLU A 105 -12.76 2.26 -20.49
CA GLU A 105 -11.62 3.20 -20.62
C GLU A 105 -11.42 4.09 -19.38
N ARG A 106 -12.41 4.16 -18.50
CA ARG A 106 -12.37 4.95 -17.26
C ARG A 106 -12.47 4.10 -16.00
N ARG A 107 -12.33 2.78 -16.12
CA ARG A 107 -12.47 1.86 -14.99
C ARG A 107 -11.11 1.63 -14.34
N TRP A 108 -10.98 2.17 -13.14
CA TRP A 108 -9.83 1.97 -12.26
C TRP A 108 -10.34 1.49 -10.90
N PRO A 109 -10.99 0.30 -10.81
CA PRO A 109 -11.68 -0.13 -9.59
C PRO A 109 -10.72 -0.34 -8.42
N VAL A 110 -9.48 -0.80 -8.67
CA VAL A 110 -8.47 -0.98 -7.63
C VAL A 110 -8.03 0.39 -7.09
N ASN A 111 -7.74 1.36 -7.96
CA ASN A 111 -7.39 2.72 -7.55
C ASN A 111 -8.51 3.38 -6.74
N ALA A 112 -9.77 3.25 -7.19
CA ALA A 112 -10.93 3.84 -6.52
C ALA A 112 -11.10 3.30 -5.10
N PHE A 113 -11.05 1.97 -4.94
CA PHE A 113 -11.17 1.36 -3.63
C PHE A 113 -9.99 1.70 -2.71
N PHE A 114 -8.76 1.58 -3.19
CA PHE A 114 -7.56 1.87 -2.40
C PHE A 114 -7.52 3.33 -1.92
N ALA A 115 -7.99 4.28 -2.75
CA ALA A 115 -8.06 5.68 -2.36
C ALA A 115 -9.06 5.88 -1.21
N SER A 116 -10.28 5.34 -1.32
CA SER A 116 -11.28 5.44 -0.25
C SER A 116 -10.86 4.71 1.02
N LEU A 117 -10.19 3.54 0.88
CA LEU A 117 -9.65 2.79 2.02
C LEU A 117 -8.56 3.58 2.75
N ALA A 118 -7.69 4.25 2.00
CA ALA A 118 -6.63 5.07 2.56
C ALA A 118 -7.19 6.22 3.42
N GLU A 119 -8.22 6.91 2.91
CA GLU A 119 -8.89 8.01 3.63
C GLU A 119 -9.62 7.52 4.88
N GLU A 120 -10.29 6.38 4.78
CA GLU A 120 -11.11 5.81 5.85
C GLU A 120 -10.29 5.17 6.98
N ARG A 121 -9.19 4.48 6.65
CA ARG A 121 -8.47 3.61 7.59
C ARG A 121 -7.06 4.06 7.95
N GLY A 122 -6.47 4.96 7.18
CA GLY A 122 -5.13 5.46 7.48
C GLY A 122 -4.09 4.34 7.65
N GLU A 123 -3.48 4.24 8.81
CA GLU A 123 -2.49 3.22 9.17
C GLU A 123 -3.08 1.78 9.20
N CYS A 124 -4.40 1.63 9.38
CA CYS A 124 -5.09 0.34 9.33
C CYS A 124 -5.45 -0.10 7.91
N ALA A 125 -5.06 0.65 6.88
CA ALA A 125 -5.22 0.28 5.48
C ALA A 125 -4.03 -0.54 4.99
N VAL A 126 -4.29 -1.71 4.40
CA VAL A 126 -3.27 -2.53 3.72
C VAL A 126 -3.65 -2.68 2.26
N GLY A 127 -2.76 -2.28 1.35
CA GLY A 127 -2.94 -2.44 -0.10
C GLY A 127 -1.99 -3.48 -0.67
N VAL A 128 -2.55 -4.43 -1.38
CA VAL A 128 -1.81 -5.52 -2.03
C VAL A 128 -2.10 -5.52 -3.52
N ILE A 129 -1.08 -5.38 -4.35
CA ILE A 129 -1.19 -5.54 -5.80
C ILE A 129 -0.62 -6.89 -6.21
N LEU A 130 -1.49 -7.72 -6.73
CA LEU A 130 -1.17 -9.04 -7.27
C LEU A 130 -1.11 -9.03 -8.79
N SER A 131 -0.89 -10.19 -9.41
CA SER A 131 -0.75 -10.39 -10.84
C SER A 131 -1.87 -9.73 -11.64
N GLY A 132 -1.50 -9.04 -12.71
CA GLY A 132 -2.44 -8.37 -13.59
C GLY A 132 -1.78 -7.53 -14.65
N ALA A 133 -2.48 -7.32 -15.78
CA ALA A 133 -2.07 -6.41 -16.82
C ALA A 133 -2.46 -4.96 -16.51
N GLY A 134 -1.69 -4.00 -17.03
CA GLY A 134 -1.96 -2.57 -16.87
C GLY A 134 -1.31 -1.96 -15.62
N THR A 135 -1.91 -0.88 -15.13
CA THR A 135 -1.33 -0.05 -14.06
C THR A 135 -2.36 0.28 -12.96
N ASP A 136 -3.54 -0.35 -12.98
CA ASP A 136 -4.56 -0.10 -11.95
C ASP A 136 -4.04 -0.50 -10.57
N GLY A 137 -4.40 0.26 -9.56
CA GLY A 137 -3.92 0.11 -8.18
C GLY A 137 -2.64 0.91 -7.86
N THR A 138 -1.84 1.31 -8.86
CA THR A 138 -0.60 2.07 -8.62
C THR A 138 -0.86 3.40 -7.90
N MET A 139 -1.83 4.18 -8.37
CA MET A 139 -2.21 5.44 -7.73
C MET A 139 -2.90 5.21 -6.38
N GLY A 140 -3.69 4.14 -6.28
CA GLY A 140 -4.34 3.73 -5.04
C GLY A 140 -3.32 3.33 -3.97
N LEU A 141 -2.29 2.55 -4.29
CA LEU A 141 -1.17 2.25 -3.38
C LEU A 141 -0.46 3.52 -2.91
N THR A 142 -0.24 4.47 -3.82
CA THR A 142 0.32 5.78 -3.46
C THR A 142 -0.56 6.51 -2.44
N SER A 143 -1.90 6.41 -2.58
CA SER A 143 -2.84 6.98 -1.59
C SER A 143 -2.73 6.27 -0.24
N ILE A 144 -2.72 4.93 -0.22
CA ILE A 144 -2.53 4.14 1.02
C ILE A 144 -1.23 4.56 1.71
N LYS A 145 -0.13 4.62 0.97
CA LYS A 145 1.17 5.06 1.50
C LYS A 145 1.12 6.47 2.07
N LYS A 146 0.47 7.42 1.39
CA LYS A 146 0.32 8.81 1.85
C LYS A 146 -0.45 8.92 3.17
N HIS A 147 -1.40 8.03 3.41
CA HIS A 147 -2.19 8.00 4.66
C HIS A 147 -1.56 7.14 5.76
N GLY A 148 -0.36 6.61 5.54
CA GLY A 148 0.36 5.84 6.54
C GLY A 148 0.04 4.34 6.52
N GLY A 149 -0.72 3.86 5.56
CA GLY A 149 -1.04 2.44 5.41
C GLY A 149 0.12 1.60 4.86
N PHE A 150 -0.04 0.30 4.84
CA PHE A 150 0.98 -0.68 4.46
C PHE A 150 0.77 -1.15 3.01
N THR A 151 1.85 -1.28 2.24
CA THR A 151 1.77 -1.54 0.79
C THR A 151 2.65 -2.69 0.36
N LEU A 152 2.06 -3.63 -0.39
CA LEU A 152 2.75 -4.80 -0.93
C LEU A 152 2.48 -4.95 -2.43
N ALA A 153 3.46 -5.46 -3.16
CA ALA A 153 3.30 -5.86 -4.55
C ALA A 153 3.89 -7.25 -4.76
N GLN A 154 3.27 -8.03 -5.63
CA GLN A 154 3.75 -9.36 -5.95
C GLN A 154 5.07 -9.29 -6.72
N SER A 155 6.05 -10.07 -6.29
CA SER A 155 7.30 -10.26 -7.04
C SER A 155 7.04 -11.05 -8.33
N ALA A 156 7.83 -10.79 -9.37
CA ALA A 156 7.80 -11.58 -10.58
C ALA A 156 8.21 -13.03 -10.27
N SER A 157 7.32 -13.98 -10.44
CA SER A 157 7.69 -15.40 -10.47
C SER A 157 8.12 -15.79 -11.89
N HIS A 158 9.06 -16.71 -12.03
CA HIS A 158 9.58 -17.16 -13.31
C HIS A 158 8.53 -17.77 -14.26
N ALA A 159 7.32 -18.04 -13.79
CA ALA A 159 6.30 -18.78 -14.52
C ALA A 159 5.16 -17.94 -15.13
N THR A 160 4.89 -16.73 -14.68
CA THR A 160 3.74 -15.93 -15.16
C THR A 160 4.07 -14.44 -15.17
N ALA A 161 4.95 -14.05 -16.09
CA ALA A 161 5.38 -12.66 -16.24
C ALA A 161 4.33 -11.77 -16.93
N MET A 162 3.13 -11.65 -16.36
CA MET A 162 2.33 -10.47 -16.60
C MET A 162 2.78 -9.37 -15.63
N GLN A 163 3.84 -8.69 -16.00
CA GLN A 163 4.57 -7.70 -15.19
C GLN A 163 3.84 -6.35 -15.03
N GLY A 164 2.56 -6.24 -15.44
CA GLY A 164 1.87 -4.96 -15.51
C GLY A 164 1.67 -4.28 -14.16
N MET A 165 0.66 -4.72 -13.41
CA MET A 165 0.22 -4.04 -12.18
C MET A 165 1.29 -4.05 -11.07
N PRO A 166 1.89 -5.21 -10.69
CA PRO A 166 2.89 -5.22 -9.62
C PRO A 166 4.16 -4.46 -9.99
N TYR A 167 4.61 -4.58 -11.24
CA TYR A 167 5.79 -3.85 -11.72
C TYR A 167 5.55 -2.33 -11.70
N SER A 168 4.40 -1.88 -12.20
CA SER A 168 4.03 -0.47 -12.18
C SER A 168 3.97 0.09 -10.75
N ALA A 169 3.41 -0.68 -9.83
CA ALA A 169 3.38 -0.31 -8.42
C ALA A 169 4.79 -0.22 -7.83
N ALA A 170 5.63 -1.25 -8.02
CA ALA A 170 7.00 -1.30 -7.53
C ALA A 170 7.88 -0.17 -8.09
N ALA A 171 7.70 0.19 -9.37
CA ALA A 171 8.44 1.26 -10.05
C ALA A 171 8.21 2.66 -9.42
N THR A 172 7.15 2.84 -8.64
CA THR A 172 6.92 4.10 -7.90
C THR A 172 7.94 4.32 -6.78
N GLY A 173 8.63 3.26 -6.31
CA GLY A 173 9.46 3.30 -5.11
C GLY A 173 8.69 3.52 -3.80
N LEU A 174 7.36 3.38 -3.82
CA LEU A 174 6.47 3.62 -2.66
C LEU A 174 5.92 2.33 -2.05
N VAL A 175 6.20 1.18 -2.66
CA VAL A 175 5.80 -0.13 -2.14
C VAL A 175 6.75 -0.55 -1.02
N ASP A 176 6.20 -0.89 0.15
CA ASP A 176 7.02 -1.29 1.31
C ASP A 176 7.74 -2.61 1.05
N PHE A 177 7.05 -3.62 0.48
CA PHE A 177 7.64 -4.91 0.16
C PHE A 177 7.17 -5.46 -1.19
N VAL A 178 8.13 -6.02 -1.94
CA VAL A 178 7.87 -6.77 -3.17
C VAL A 178 8.27 -8.22 -2.90
N MET A 179 7.28 -9.12 -2.85
CA MET A 179 7.46 -10.50 -2.41
C MET A 179 6.45 -11.47 -3.05
N PRO A 180 6.66 -12.79 -2.99
CA PRO A 180 5.67 -13.78 -3.42
C PRO A 180 4.34 -13.65 -2.68
N ALA A 181 3.22 -13.97 -3.35
CA ALA A 181 1.88 -13.82 -2.77
C ALA A 181 1.68 -14.69 -1.51
N GLU A 182 2.29 -15.86 -1.46
CA GLU A 182 2.26 -16.79 -0.34
C GLU A 182 2.97 -16.31 0.92
N GLU A 183 3.92 -15.39 0.80
CA GLU A 183 4.67 -14.83 1.93
C GLU A 183 3.99 -13.57 2.52
N MET A 184 3.11 -12.92 1.75
CA MET A 184 2.46 -11.68 2.17
C MET A 184 1.62 -11.81 3.45
N PRO A 185 0.86 -12.91 3.67
CA PRO A 185 0.07 -13.09 4.89
C PRO A 185 0.89 -12.98 6.16
N ALA A 186 2.04 -13.65 6.23
CA ALA A 186 2.94 -13.59 7.38
C ALA A 186 3.39 -12.14 7.64
N ARG A 187 3.74 -11.42 6.58
CA ARG A 187 4.19 -10.02 6.68
C ARG A 187 3.08 -9.07 7.15
N ILE A 188 1.84 -9.32 6.73
CA ILE A 188 0.67 -8.52 7.18
C ILE A 188 0.35 -8.82 8.65
N LEU A 189 0.50 -10.05 9.10
CA LEU A 189 0.33 -10.43 10.52
C LEU A 189 1.38 -9.76 11.41
N GLU A 190 2.65 -9.72 10.98
CA GLU A 190 3.70 -8.97 11.67
C GLU A 190 3.34 -7.48 11.78
N TYR A 191 2.87 -6.87 10.68
CA TYR A 191 2.42 -5.48 10.69
C TYR A 191 1.27 -5.24 11.68
N GLN A 192 0.29 -6.14 11.72
CA GLN A 192 -0.81 -6.08 12.69
C GLN A 192 -0.31 -6.16 14.13
N GLN A 193 0.61 -7.07 14.41
CA GLN A 193 1.19 -7.22 15.74
C GLN A 193 1.87 -5.91 16.18
N HIS A 194 2.65 -5.28 15.30
CA HIS A 194 3.29 -4.00 15.60
C HIS A 194 2.29 -2.89 15.88
N LEU A 195 1.19 -2.78 15.11
CA LEU A 195 0.15 -1.79 15.40
C LEU A 195 -0.50 -2.00 16.77
N ARG A 196 -0.71 -3.25 17.19
CA ARG A 196 -1.26 -3.58 18.52
C ARG A 196 -0.30 -3.22 19.65
N GLU A 197 1.00 -3.46 19.45
CA GLU A 197 2.04 -3.12 20.43
C GLU A 197 2.15 -1.61 20.61
N VAL A 198 2.03 -0.83 19.55
CA VAL A 198 2.04 0.64 19.61
C VAL A 198 0.81 1.19 20.33
N ASP A 199 -0.37 0.63 20.10
CA ASP A 199 -1.61 1.05 20.80
C ASP A 199 -1.63 0.62 22.28
N GLY A 200 -0.97 -0.50 22.62
CA GLY A 200 -0.94 -1.07 23.96
C GLY A 200 0.15 -0.54 24.88
N GLN A 201 1.19 0.08 24.34
CA GLN A 201 2.35 0.54 25.12
C GLN A 201 2.30 2.04 25.38
N LYS A 202 2.22 2.41 26.66
CA LYS A 202 2.57 3.74 27.19
C LYS A 202 4.07 4.09 26.99
N ASP A 203 4.84 3.22 26.34
CA ASP A 203 6.29 3.33 26.15
C ASP A 203 6.69 4.05 24.84
N GLN A 204 5.75 4.76 24.19
CA GLN A 204 6.04 5.63 23.05
C GLN A 204 7.10 6.70 23.35
N ASP A 205 7.27 7.07 24.62
CA ASP A 205 8.25 8.09 25.03
C ASP A 205 9.70 7.56 24.93
N GLY A 206 9.97 6.29 25.22
CA GLY A 206 11.32 5.71 25.16
C GLY A 206 11.84 5.63 23.72
N THR A 207 11.13 4.95 22.82
CA THR A 207 11.54 4.82 21.41
C THR A 207 11.50 6.17 20.68
N ARG A 208 10.56 7.05 21.05
CA ARG A 208 10.50 8.40 20.50
C ARG A 208 11.73 9.23 20.88
N ASN A 209 12.14 9.18 22.15
CA ASN A 209 13.32 9.89 22.63
C ASN A 209 14.62 9.30 22.03
N ASP A 210 14.66 7.98 21.83
CA ASP A 210 15.76 7.32 21.16
C ASP A 210 15.88 7.80 19.70
N VAL A 211 14.82 7.77 18.92
CA VAL A 211 14.84 8.30 17.54
C VAL A 211 15.15 9.78 17.52
N LEU A 212 14.63 10.56 18.46
CA LEU A 212 14.88 12.00 18.54
C LEU A 212 16.37 12.30 18.79
N SER A 213 17.02 11.54 19.67
CA SER A 213 18.45 11.71 19.98
C SER A 213 19.35 11.36 18.80
N HIS A 214 18.91 10.43 17.92
CA HIS A 214 19.64 9.98 16.74
C HIS A 214 19.21 10.68 15.42
N LEU A 215 18.18 11.53 15.49
CA LEU A 215 17.63 12.21 14.30
C LEU A 215 18.67 13.00 13.50
N PRO A 216 19.60 13.77 14.11
CA PRO A 216 20.64 14.47 13.36
C PRO A 216 21.53 13.53 12.53
N GLN A 217 21.82 12.34 13.05
CA GLN A 217 22.63 11.34 12.37
C GLN A 217 21.90 10.74 11.18
N ILE A 218 20.62 10.39 11.34
CA ILE A 218 19.76 9.84 10.26
C ILE A 218 19.61 10.89 9.14
N VAL A 219 19.30 12.13 9.48
CA VAL A 219 19.15 13.23 8.51
C VAL A 219 20.45 13.50 7.75
N THR A 220 21.59 13.48 8.45
CA THR A 220 22.91 13.66 7.84
C THR A 220 23.22 12.53 6.85
N LEU A 221 22.89 11.28 7.21
CA LEU A 221 23.09 10.13 6.33
C LEU A 221 22.25 10.27 5.04
N LEU A 222 20.97 10.62 5.17
CA LEU A 222 20.09 10.83 4.02
C LEU A 222 20.58 12.00 3.15
N ARG A 223 21.00 13.11 3.75
CA ARG A 223 21.54 14.24 3.00
C ARG A 223 22.78 13.85 2.22
N THR A 224 23.70 13.10 2.83
CA THR A 224 24.94 12.68 2.18
C THR A 224 24.71 11.72 1.03
N ARG A 225 23.71 10.82 1.15
CA ARG A 225 23.43 9.78 0.16
C ARG A 225 22.46 10.22 -0.94
N LEU A 226 21.46 11.03 -0.60
CA LEU A 226 20.36 11.39 -1.48
C LEU A 226 20.31 12.89 -1.82
N GLY A 227 21.17 13.71 -1.23
CA GLY A 227 21.32 15.12 -1.57
C GLY A 227 20.21 16.04 -1.05
N HIS A 228 19.27 15.56 -0.22
CA HIS A 228 18.16 16.36 0.28
C HIS A 228 18.31 16.72 1.75
N ASP A 229 18.05 17.99 2.08
CA ASP A 229 18.15 18.51 3.44
C ASP A 229 16.79 18.52 4.13
N PHE A 230 16.66 17.74 5.20
CA PHE A 230 15.48 17.66 6.05
C PHE A 230 15.50 18.58 7.27
N SER A 231 16.51 19.45 7.42
CA SER A 231 16.69 20.32 8.60
C SER A 231 15.52 21.30 8.83
N GLN A 232 14.77 21.62 7.78
CA GLN A 232 13.62 22.52 7.83
C GLN A 232 12.28 21.79 8.11
N TYR A 233 12.34 20.49 8.30
CA TYR A 233 11.14 19.69 8.54
C TYR A 233 10.81 19.62 10.03
N LYS A 234 9.51 19.50 10.37
CA LYS A 234 9.08 19.35 11.76
C LYS A 234 9.63 18.04 12.33
N GLU A 235 10.46 18.12 13.37
CA GLU A 235 11.04 16.95 14.05
C GLU A 235 10.00 15.87 14.38
N ARG A 236 8.85 16.29 14.93
CA ARG A 236 7.77 15.36 15.27
C ARG A 236 7.29 14.52 14.08
N THR A 237 7.28 15.09 12.88
CA THR A 237 6.90 14.39 11.65
C THR A 237 7.99 13.41 11.23
N LEU A 238 9.24 13.84 11.28
CA LEU A 238 10.39 12.98 10.95
C LEU A 238 10.45 11.78 11.90
N VAL A 239 10.39 12.03 13.20
CA VAL A 239 10.44 10.98 14.24
C VAL A 239 9.34 9.93 14.02
N ARG A 240 8.08 10.33 13.84
CA ARG A 240 6.97 9.40 13.61
C ARG A 240 7.19 8.52 12.38
N ARG A 241 7.73 9.08 11.30
CA ARG A 241 7.95 8.34 10.07
C ARG A 241 9.15 7.40 10.15
N ILE A 242 10.21 7.82 10.84
CA ILE A 242 11.34 6.96 11.15
C ILE A 242 10.89 5.78 12.03
N GLN A 243 10.15 6.05 13.10
CA GLN A 243 9.59 5.01 13.97
C GLN A 243 8.77 4.00 13.16
N ARG A 244 7.91 4.49 12.25
CA ARG A 244 7.12 3.62 11.38
C ARG A 244 8.01 2.73 10.51
N ARG A 245 9.10 3.25 9.91
CA ARG A 245 10.03 2.42 9.13
C ARG A 245 10.74 1.38 10.00
N MET A 246 11.19 1.77 11.18
CA MET A 246 11.76 0.84 12.15
C MET A 246 10.79 -0.31 12.49
N GLN A 247 9.53 0.03 12.76
CA GLN A 247 8.47 -0.95 13.02
C GLN A 247 8.26 -1.90 11.85
N LEU A 248 8.17 -1.38 10.62
CA LEU A 248 8.02 -2.20 9.41
C LEU A 248 9.17 -3.18 9.20
N LEU A 249 10.36 -2.88 9.69
CA LEU A 249 11.54 -3.73 9.60
C LEU A 249 11.75 -4.60 10.86
N GLY A 250 10.92 -4.44 11.89
CA GLY A 250 11.09 -5.13 13.18
C GLY A 250 12.30 -4.65 13.98
N VAL A 251 12.82 -3.43 13.68
CA VAL A 251 13.97 -2.85 14.37
C VAL A 251 13.51 -2.09 15.59
N LYS A 252 14.11 -2.36 16.76
CA LYS A 252 13.64 -1.84 18.05
C LYS A 252 14.25 -0.50 18.45
N ASP A 253 15.48 -0.23 18.06
CA ASP A 253 16.21 0.97 18.44
C ASP A 253 16.82 1.72 17.24
N ALA A 254 17.12 3.00 17.43
CA ALA A 254 17.60 3.87 16.38
C ALA A 254 19.05 3.55 15.93
N PRO A 255 19.99 3.12 16.79
CA PRO A 255 21.31 2.67 16.35
C PRO A 255 21.25 1.53 15.34
N ASP A 256 20.48 0.47 15.62
CA ASP A 256 20.32 -0.65 14.72
C ASP A 256 19.69 -0.22 13.39
N TYR A 257 18.73 0.69 13.43
CA TYR A 257 18.12 1.25 12.23
C TYR A 257 19.12 2.07 11.40
N ILE A 258 20.00 2.82 12.03
CA ILE A 258 21.08 3.54 11.34
C ILE A 258 22.01 2.56 10.61
N ASP A 259 22.30 1.42 11.21
CA ASP A 259 23.12 0.39 10.58
C ASP A 259 22.40 -0.25 9.39
N VAL A 260 21.08 -0.49 9.49
CA VAL A 260 20.26 -0.89 8.33
C VAL A 260 20.33 0.15 7.22
N LEU A 261 20.17 1.45 7.55
CA LEU A 261 20.25 2.52 6.55
C LEU A 261 21.64 2.63 5.89
N ARG A 262 22.72 2.31 6.60
CA ARG A 262 24.07 2.31 6.03
C ARG A 262 24.29 1.21 5.01
N GLN A 263 23.68 0.05 5.24
CA GLN A 263 23.91 -1.16 4.45
C GLN A 263 22.87 -1.34 3.33
N ASN A 264 21.68 -0.74 3.45
CA ASN A 264 20.56 -0.94 2.53
C ASN A 264 20.16 0.37 1.84
N GLN A 265 20.62 0.51 0.58
CA GLN A 265 20.28 1.68 -0.24
C GLN A 265 18.78 1.78 -0.55
N GLN A 266 18.09 0.65 -0.68
CA GLN A 266 16.65 0.64 -0.93
C GLN A 266 15.88 1.20 0.27
N GLU A 267 16.29 0.87 1.49
CA GLU A 267 15.70 1.44 2.71
C GLU A 267 15.91 2.96 2.81
N GLN A 268 17.08 3.46 2.40
CA GLN A 268 17.31 4.90 2.34
C GLN A 268 16.32 5.59 1.41
N VAL A 269 16.04 5.00 0.23
CA VAL A 269 15.08 5.52 -0.75
C VAL A 269 13.66 5.44 -0.20
N LEU A 270 13.28 4.33 0.44
CA LEU A 270 11.96 4.17 1.05
C LEU A 270 11.72 5.17 2.18
N LEU A 271 12.69 5.34 3.08
CA LEU A 271 12.61 6.36 4.13
C LEU A 271 12.53 7.77 3.53
N PHE A 272 13.34 8.06 2.53
CA PHE A 272 13.31 9.35 1.83
C PHE A 272 11.93 9.67 1.26
N HIS A 273 11.33 8.73 0.53
CA HIS A 273 9.97 8.87 0.01
C HIS A 273 8.94 9.02 1.14
N GLU A 274 9.07 8.24 2.20
CA GLU A 274 8.22 8.35 3.39
C GLU A 274 8.27 9.76 3.99
N LEU A 275 9.46 10.35 4.10
CA LEU A 275 9.64 11.69 4.65
C LEU A 275 9.08 12.77 3.74
N LEU A 276 9.13 12.59 2.41
CA LEU A 276 8.62 13.55 1.43
C LEU A 276 7.09 13.53 1.27
N ILE A 277 6.42 12.45 1.61
CA ILE A 277 4.98 12.23 1.42
C ILE A 277 4.18 13.28 2.18
N ASN A 278 3.94 14.32 2.16
CA ASN A 278 3.15 15.36 2.85
C ASN A 278 3.89 16.71 3.03
N CYS A 279 5.05 16.88 2.37
CA CYS A 279 5.77 18.14 2.45
C CYS A 279 5.00 19.30 1.82
N HIS A 280 4.13 19.05 0.85
CA HIS A 280 3.34 20.09 0.19
C HIS A 280 2.33 20.81 1.10
N ARG A 281 2.06 20.32 2.31
CA ARG A 281 1.17 20.97 3.27
C ARG A 281 1.89 21.91 4.26
N ILE A 282 3.23 21.94 4.28
CA ILE A 282 3.99 22.57 5.37
C ILE A 282 4.84 23.75 4.92
N LEU A 283 5.07 23.93 3.62
CA LEU A 283 5.81 25.10 3.13
C LEU A 283 4.88 26.26 2.79
N PRO A 284 5.02 27.43 3.41
CA PRO A 284 4.46 28.65 2.85
C PRO A 284 5.09 28.87 1.48
N ARG A 285 4.29 29.21 0.49
CA ARG A 285 4.69 29.48 -0.90
C ARG A 285 5.91 30.39 -0.96
N ARG A 286 7.10 29.84 -1.10
CA ARG A 286 8.28 30.47 -1.67
C ARG A 286 9.00 29.47 -2.55
N GLY A 287 8.90 29.73 -3.85
CA GLY A 287 9.50 29.13 -5.02
C GLY A 287 10.65 28.13 -4.79
N ILE A 288 10.35 26.85 -4.86
CA ILE A 288 11.31 25.84 -5.27
C ILE A 288 10.77 25.27 -6.57
N VAL A 289 11.36 25.71 -7.67
CA VAL A 289 11.17 25.12 -9.00
C VAL A 289 11.79 23.74 -8.94
N CYS A 290 10.96 22.72 -8.89
CA CYS A 290 11.40 21.35 -9.11
C CYS A 290 11.72 21.23 -10.61
N SER A 291 12.99 21.34 -10.96
CA SER A 291 13.49 21.13 -12.32
C SER A 291 13.38 19.64 -12.66
N THR A 292 12.23 19.23 -13.13
CA THR A 292 12.10 18.00 -13.89
C THR A 292 12.76 18.24 -15.25
N ARG A 293 14.00 17.73 -15.40
CA ARG A 293 14.62 17.58 -16.71
C ARG A 293 13.78 16.55 -17.49
N GLU A 294 12.84 17.05 -18.28
CA GLU A 294 12.25 16.30 -19.37
C GLU A 294 13.37 15.90 -20.34
N ALA A 295 13.65 14.61 -20.40
CA ALA A 295 14.43 14.03 -21.47
C ALA A 295 13.60 14.16 -22.77
N ARG A 296 13.89 15.17 -23.56
CA ARG A 296 13.37 15.30 -24.93
C ARG A 296 13.94 14.15 -25.75
N HIS A 297 13.08 13.22 -26.14
CA HIS A 297 13.35 12.33 -27.26
C HIS A 297 13.43 13.18 -28.53
N PRO A 298 14.45 13.02 -29.37
CA PRO A 298 14.47 13.62 -30.70
C PRO A 298 13.44 12.93 -31.57
N GLN A 299 12.51 13.72 -32.13
CA GLN A 299 11.64 13.25 -33.21
C GLN A 299 12.49 13.07 -34.49
N PRO A 300 12.27 12.02 -35.27
CA PRO A 300 12.88 11.94 -36.59
C PRO A 300 12.19 12.93 -37.56
N ASP A 301 13.01 13.71 -38.21
CA ASP A 301 12.68 14.66 -39.24
C ASP A 301 12.11 13.92 -40.47
N VAL A 302 10.85 14.18 -40.79
CA VAL A 302 10.18 13.73 -42.00
C VAL A 302 10.00 14.96 -42.89
N SER A 303 11.01 15.30 -43.62
CA SER A 303 10.83 16.22 -44.75
C SER A 303 11.63 15.69 -45.96
N GLN A 304 10.90 15.62 -47.06
CA GLN A 304 11.31 15.54 -48.49
C GLN A 304 11.59 14.16 -49.09
N HIS A 305 10.60 13.71 -49.85
CA HIS A 305 10.86 13.56 -51.30
C HIS A 305 9.54 13.54 -52.08
N THR A 306 9.27 14.67 -52.72
CA THR A 306 8.40 14.78 -53.90
C THR A 306 9.24 14.38 -55.17
N GLN A 307 8.86 13.36 -55.84
CA GLN A 307 8.80 13.25 -57.33
C GLN A 307 8.04 11.99 -57.70
#